data_0a5c6d3a4a2a3449298769c47494d62f
#
_entry.id   0a5c6d3a4a2a3449298769c47494d62f
#
_cell.length_a   1.000
_cell.length_b   1.000
_cell.length_c   1.000
_cell.angle_alpha   90.00
_cell.angle_beta   90.00
_cell.angle_gamma   90.00
#
_symmetry.space_group_name_H-M   'P 1'
#
loop_
_entity.id
_entity.type
_entity.pdbx_description
1 polymer ?
#
loop_
_entity_poly.entity_id
_entity_poly.type
_entity_poly.pdbx_seq_one_letter_code
_entity_poly.pdbx_strand_id
1 'polypeptide(L)'
;MNNFKYILFDLDGTITDSGEGITKAVQYALKHFGINVEDINELKKFVGPPLRDSYMKFYNFDEEKATEGIKVFREYYEEKGMFENSLYDGIVDVLKALKKSGKELIVATSKPEVHAKKILEHFNVDKYFTIIAGADFEETRVKKGDVIKYALDNLRNTLNDNEVLNLSQVIMIGDREHDIIGAKENDIKAIGVLYGYGDVVELTQARALKIVSSPEELREILLP
;
A
#
# COMPACT_ATOMS: atom_id res chain seq x y z
N MET A 1 -3.76 -22.03 8.09
CA MET A 1 -4.00 -20.57 7.97
C MET A 1 -5.27 -20.20 7.18
N ASN A 2 -6.15 -21.15 6.90
CA ASN A 2 -7.24 -20.98 5.91
C ASN A 2 -8.50 -20.23 6.38
N ASN A 3 -8.46 -19.53 7.52
CA ASN A 3 -9.67 -18.97 8.15
C ASN A 3 -9.89 -17.47 7.88
N PHE A 4 -9.02 -16.84 7.06
CA PHE A 4 -9.21 -15.45 6.72
C PHE A 4 -10.29 -15.30 5.65
N LYS A 5 -11.34 -14.52 5.97
CA LYS A 5 -12.44 -14.17 5.05
C LYS A 5 -12.14 -12.83 4.34
N TYR A 6 -11.55 -11.88 5.05
CA TYR A 6 -11.30 -10.52 4.61
C TYR A 6 -9.80 -10.31 4.43
N ILE A 7 -9.37 -9.96 3.23
CA ILE A 7 -7.96 -9.79 2.88
C ILE A 7 -7.75 -8.34 2.50
N LEU A 8 -7.01 -7.60 3.33
CA LEU A 8 -6.58 -6.24 3.05
C LEU A 8 -5.25 -6.28 2.30
N PHE A 9 -5.13 -5.53 1.23
CA PHE A 9 -3.90 -5.40 0.44
C PHE A 9 -3.40 -3.96 0.48
N ASP A 10 -2.11 -3.76 0.68
CA ASP A 10 -1.47 -2.53 0.21
C ASP A 10 -1.43 -2.49 -1.32
N LEU A 11 -1.14 -1.34 -1.89
CA LEU A 11 -1.06 -1.13 -3.33
C LEU A 11 0.39 -1.11 -3.81
N ASP A 12 1.14 -0.08 -3.41
CA ASP A 12 2.51 0.15 -3.86
C ASP A 12 3.46 -0.88 -3.21
N GLY A 13 4.17 -1.67 -4.01
CA GLY A 13 5.04 -2.75 -3.49
C GLY A 13 4.32 -4.07 -3.19
N THR A 14 2.98 -4.12 -3.32
CA THR A 14 2.20 -5.32 -3.01
C THR A 14 1.34 -5.78 -4.19
N ILE A 15 0.53 -4.90 -4.76
CA ILE A 15 -0.24 -5.16 -5.98
C ILE A 15 0.54 -4.65 -7.19
N THR A 16 1.15 -3.48 -7.07
CA THR A 16 1.85 -2.80 -8.15
C THR A 16 3.29 -2.47 -7.80
N ASP A 17 4.18 -2.56 -8.80
CA ASP A 17 5.54 -2.01 -8.80
C ASP A 17 5.49 -0.57 -9.31
N SER A 18 5.29 0.37 -8.40
CA SER A 18 5.14 1.80 -8.67
C SER A 18 6.46 2.58 -8.55
N GLY A 19 7.58 1.88 -8.36
CA GLY A 19 8.88 2.49 -8.07
C GLY A 19 9.34 3.47 -9.12
N GLU A 20 9.14 3.18 -10.40
CA GLU A 20 9.56 4.04 -11.50
C GLU A 20 8.87 5.41 -11.41
N GLY A 21 7.55 5.43 -11.34
CA GLY A 21 6.79 6.67 -11.33
C GLY A 21 7.01 7.50 -10.06
N ILE A 22 7.07 6.86 -8.89
CA ILE A 22 7.32 7.54 -7.62
C ILE A 22 8.72 8.13 -7.58
N THR A 23 9.75 7.37 -7.94
CA THR A 23 11.14 7.85 -7.88
C THR A 23 11.40 8.98 -8.88
N LYS A 24 10.82 8.93 -10.08
CA LYS A 24 10.89 10.04 -11.06
C LYS A 24 10.18 11.29 -10.53
N ALA A 25 9.01 11.15 -9.91
CA ALA A 25 8.29 12.29 -9.34
C ALA A 25 9.05 12.91 -8.15
N VAL A 26 9.69 12.08 -7.30
CA VAL A 26 10.58 12.57 -6.24
C VAL A 26 11.80 13.28 -6.82
N GLN A 27 12.44 12.70 -7.83
CA GLN A 27 13.58 13.32 -8.51
C GLN A 27 13.21 14.69 -9.10
N TYR A 28 12.04 14.78 -9.75
CA TYR A 28 11.47 16.02 -10.28
C TYR A 28 11.30 17.06 -9.17
N ALA A 29 10.71 16.68 -8.05
CA ALA A 29 10.51 17.57 -6.91
C ALA A 29 11.84 18.01 -6.27
N LEU A 30 12.81 17.11 -6.08
CA LEU A 30 14.13 17.44 -5.54
C LEU A 30 14.89 18.41 -6.44
N LYS A 31 14.80 18.23 -7.76
CA LYS A 31 15.39 19.15 -8.75
C LYS A 31 14.87 20.58 -8.62
N HIS A 32 13.59 20.77 -8.30
CA HIS A 32 12.98 22.08 -8.02
C HIS A 32 13.73 22.82 -6.89
N PHE A 33 14.22 22.08 -5.88
CA PHE A 33 15.03 22.63 -4.78
C PHE A 33 16.53 22.67 -5.07
N GLY A 34 16.95 22.44 -6.33
CA GLY A 34 18.37 22.40 -6.72
C GLY A 34 19.13 21.16 -6.26
N ILE A 35 18.43 20.11 -5.81
CA ILE A 35 19.00 18.84 -5.39
C ILE A 35 18.96 17.88 -6.58
N ASN A 36 20.15 17.56 -7.13
CA ASN A 36 20.27 16.59 -8.21
C ASN A 36 20.57 15.21 -7.65
N VAL A 37 19.76 14.22 -8.00
CA VAL A 37 19.98 12.82 -7.67
C VAL A 37 20.27 12.08 -8.98
N GLU A 38 21.48 11.53 -9.12
CA GLU A 38 21.91 10.84 -10.35
C GLU A 38 21.37 9.40 -10.38
N ASP A 39 21.51 8.66 -9.29
CA ASP A 39 20.96 7.31 -9.17
C ASP A 39 19.54 7.33 -8.61
N ILE A 40 18.57 7.16 -9.47
CA ILE A 40 17.15 7.14 -9.12
C ILE A 40 16.78 5.99 -8.13
N ASN A 41 17.61 4.94 -8.04
CA ASN A 41 17.39 3.85 -7.10
C ASN A 41 17.54 4.30 -5.63
N GLU A 42 18.31 5.35 -5.35
CA GLU A 42 18.42 5.94 -4.01
C GLU A 42 17.07 6.50 -3.51
N LEU A 43 16.14 6.77 -4.43
CA LEU A 43 14.81 7.31 -4.13
C LEU A 43 13.76 6.23 -3.86
N LYS A 44 14.06 4.94 -4.02
CA LYS A 44 13.15 3.83 -3.71
C LYS A 44 12.67 3.84 -2.26
N LYS A 45 13.45 4.42 -1.35
CA LYS A 45 13.07 4.63 0.06
C LYS A 45 11.83 5.53 0.26
N PHE A 46 11.38 6.23 -0.79
CA PHE A 46 10.15 7.02 -0.78
C PHE A 46 8.91 6.18 -1.12
N VAL A 47 9.08 4.96 -1.60
CA VAL A 47 7.94 4.10 -1.96
C VAL A 47 7.38 3.45 -0.70
N GLY A 48 6.11 3.65 -0.44
CA GLY A 48 5.38 3.13 0.73
C GLY A 48 5.17 4.15 1.86
N PRO A 49 6.21 4.76 2.44
CA PRO A 49 6.03 5.75 3.50
C PRO A 49 5.34 7.04 3.03
N PRO A 50 4.70 7.80 3.95
CA PRO A 50 4.19 9.14 3.64
C PRO A 50 5.31 10.05 3.10
N LEU A 51 5.00 10.79 2.01
CA LEU A 51 6.00 11.64 1.36
C LEU A 51 6.58 12.71 2.28
N ARG A 52 5.75 13.32 3.14
CA ARG A 52 6.15 14.33 4.11
C ARG A 52 7.26 13.79 5.01
N ASP A 53 7.00 12.66 5.65
CA ASP A 53 7.95 12.01 6.56
C ASP A 53 9.25 11.67 5.83
N SER A 54 9.15 11.23 4.58
CA SER A 54 10.30 10.88 3.74
C SER A 54 11.14 12.10 3.38
N TYR A 55 10.54 13.23 2.98
CA TYR A 55 11.28 14.48 2.72
C TYR A 55 11.98 15.00 3.97
N MET A 56 11.28 15.01 5.11
CA MET A 56 11.85 15.47 6.38
C MET A 56 12.99 14.55 6.83
N LYS A 57 12.80 13.23 6.78
CA LYS A 57 13.77 12.22 7.23
C LYS A 57 15.03 12.16 6.36
N PHE A 58 14.87 12.17 5.04
CA PHE A 58 15.98 11.88 4.12
C PHE A 58 16.66 13.13 3.57
N TYR A 59 15.98 14.28 3.56
CA TYR A 59 16.48 15.53 3.01
C TYR A 59 16.44 16.70 3.99
N ASN A 60 16.09 16.43 5.27
CA ASN A 60 16.01 17.44 6.32
C ASN A 60 15.13 18.64 5.95
N PHE A 61 14.07 18.40 5.18
CA PHE A 61 13.09 19.45 4.90
C PHE A 61 12.30 19.77 6.16
N ASP A 62 12.02 21.05 6.37
CA ASP A 62 10.99 21.47 7.33
C ASP A 62 9.57 21.23 6.78
N GLU A 63 8.55 21.51 7.58
CA GLU A 63 7.14 21.32 7.21
C GLU A 63 6.74 22.09 5.95
N GLU A 64 7.18 23.35 5.80
CA GLU A 64 6.84 24.21 4.68
C GLU A 64 7.48 23.67 3.39
N LYS A 65 8.77 23.34 3.45
CA LYS A 65 9.52 22.80 2.31
C LYS A 65 9.02 21.41 1.90
N ALA A 66 8.64 20.57 2.89
CA ALA A 66 8.04 19.25 2.61
C ALA A 66 6.67 19.40 1.93
N THR A 67 5.86 20.37 2.36
CA THR A 67 4.56 20.67 1.73
C THR A 67 4.73 21.13 0.28
N GLU A 68 5.68 22.02 0.01
CA GLU A 68 6.02 22.43 -1.36
C GLU A 68 6.54 21.25 -2.18
N GLY A 69 7.41 20.41 -1.59
CA GLY A 69 7.93 19.20 -2.24
C GLY A 69 6.84 18.24 -2.66
N ILE A 70 5.81 18.02 -1.81
CA ILE A 70 4.65 17.21 -2.14
C ILE A 70 3.84 17.82 -3.30
N LYS A 71 3.68 19.16 -3.31
CA LYS A 71 2.98 19.84 -4.40
C LYS A 71 3.70 19.62 -5.73
N VAL A 72 5.01 19.84 -5.77
CA VAL A 72 5.82 19.66 -6.99
C VAL A 72 5.87 18.17 -7.41
N PHE A 73 5.98 17.25 -6.46
CA PHE A 73 5.85 15.81 -6.72
C PHE A 73 4.54 15.48 -7.45
N ARG A 74 3.41 16.02 -6.99
CA ARG A 74 2.09 15.79 -7.58
C ARG A 74 2.00 16.26 -9.02
N GLU A 75 2.66 17.35 -9.40
CA GLU A 75 2.68 17.86 -10.78
C GLU A 75 3.15 16.78 -11.77
N TYR A 76 4.28 16.13 -11.48
CA TYR A 76 4.78 15.03 -12.32
C TYR A 76 3.96 13.76 -12.15
N TYR A 77 3.65 13.41 -10.88
CA TYR A 77 3.00 12.14 -10.55
C TYR A 77 1.62 12.02 -11.17
N GLU A 78 0.80 13.06 -11.12
CA GLU A 78 -0.56 13.06 -11.66
C GLU A 78 -0.59 13.10 -13.19
N GLU A 79 0.39 13.75 -13.82
CA GLU A 79 0.48 13.82 -15.29
C GLU A 79 1.00 12.51 -15.89
N LYS A 80 2.04 11.91 -15.28
CA LYS A 80 2.80 10.79 -15.86
C LYS A 80 3.07 9.66 -14.87
N GLY A 81 3.66 9.99 -13.73
CA GLY A 81 4.23 9.03 -12.79
C GLY A 81 3.25 8.00 -12.27
N MET A 82 1.95 8.34 -12.17
CA MET A 82 0.90 7.42 -11.74
C MET A 82 0.81 6.19 -12.64
N PHE A 83 1.08 6.34 -13.93
CA PHE A 83 0.97 5.29 -14.94
C PHE A 83 2.33 4.72 -15.35
N GLU A 84 3.45 5.27 -14.86
CA GLU A 84 4.77 4.62 -14.88
C GLU A 84 4.84 3.56 -13.78
N ASN A 85 4.05 2.52 -13.95
CA ASN A 85 3.69 1.53 -12.94
C ASN A 85 3.38 0.20 -13.63
N SER A 86 3.54 -0.93 -12.95
CA SER A 86 3.19 -2.25 -13.46
C SER A 86 2.59 -3.13 -12.36
N LEU A 87 1.85 -4.16 -12.75
CA LEU A 87 1.40 -5.18 -11.79
C LEU A 87 2.54 -6.16 -11.52
N TYR A 88 2.66 -6.65 -10.29
CA TYR A 88 3.55 -7.78 -10.01
C TYR A 88 3.09 -9.03 -10.74
N ASP A 89 4.04 -9.78 -11.29
CA ASP A 89 3.75 -11.03 -11.98
C ASP A 89 2.98 -12.02 -11.10
N GLY A 90 1.88 -12.55 -11.63
CA GLY A 90 1.03 -13.50 -10.90
C GLY A 90 0.01 -12.89 -9.94
N ILE A 91 0.07 -11.58 -9.59
CA ILE A 91 -0.83 -10.98 -8.61
C ILE A 91 -2.30 -11.03 -9.05
N VAL A 92 -2.57 -10.85 -10.34
CA VAL A 92 -3.95 -10.93 -10.88
C VAL A 92 -4.56 -12.31 -10.68
N ASP A 93 -3.76 -13.36 -10.83
CA ASP A 93 -4.22 -14.73 -10.62
C ASP A 93 -4.48 -15.03 -9.15
N VAL A 94 -3.70 -14.42 -8.23
CA VAL A 94 -3.98 -14.44 -6.79
C VAL A 94 -5.34 -13.79 -6.50
N LEU A 95 -5.57 -12.56 -6.98
CA LEU A 95 -6.81 -11.83 -6.75
C LEU A 95 -8.02 -12.60 -7.28
N LYS A 96 -7.94 -13.13 -8.51
CA LYS A 96 -8.99 -13.97 -9.10
C LYS A 96 -9.30 -15.21 -8.26
N ALA A 97 -8.24 -15.91 -7.83
CA ALA A 97 -8.39 -17.15 -7.07
C ALA A 97 -9.02 -16.89 -5.69
N LEU A 98 -8.61 -15.83 -5.00
CA LEU A 98 -9.18 -15.42 -3.73
C LEU A 98 -10.66 -15.04 -3.86
N LYS A 99 -11.04 -14.24 -4.85
CA LYS A 99 -12.45 -13.91 -5.11
C LYS A 99 -13.28 -15.15 -5.42
N LYS A 100 -12.76 -16.06 -6.26
CA LYS A 100 -13.44 -17.32 -6.61
C LYS A 100 -13.65 -18.22 -5.39
N SER A 101 -12.77 -18.13 -4.37
CA SER A 101 -12.91 -18.89 -3.11
C SER A 101 -13.83 -18.22 -2.09
N GLY A 102 -14.53 -17.13 -2.46
CA GLY A 102 -15.48 -16.43 -1.59
C GLY A 102 -14.86 -15.47 -0.59
N LYS A 103 -13.56 -15.10 -0.78
CA LYS A 103 -12.91 -14.09 0.06
C LYS A 103 -13.27 -12.68 -0.39
N GLU A 104 -13.37 -11.77 0.59
CA GLU A 104 -13.58 -10.35 0.35
C GLU A 104 -12.23 -9.64 0.32
N LEU A 105 -11.95 -8.92 -0.77
CA LEU A 105 -10.69 -8.21 -0.98
C LEU A 105 -10.91 -6.72 -0.79
N ILE A 106 -10.01 -6.11 -0.05
CA ILE A 106 -10.03 -4.69 0.31
C ILE A 106 -8.65 -4.11 0.01
N VAL A 107 -8.58 -2.92 -0.55
CA VAL A 107 -7.33 -2.14 -0.59
C VAL A 107 -7.25 -1.27 0.64
N ALA A 108 -6.08 -1.25 1.31
CA ALA A 108 -5.77 -0.38 2.44
C ALA A 108 -4.36 0.20 2.23
N THR A 109 -4.26 1.39 1.60
CA THR A 109 -2.99 1.98 1.16
C THR A 109 -2.79 3.40 1.67
N SER A 110 -1.53 3.76 2.01
CA SER A 110 -1.15 5.14 2.34
C SER A 110 -1.12 6.07 1.11
N LYS A 111 -1.33 5.52 -0.09
CA LYS A 111 -1.54 6.32 -1.29
C LYS A 111 -2.91 7.03 -1.21
N PRO A 112 -3.04 8.29 -1.72
CA PRO A 112 -4.34 8.96 -1.82
C PRO A 112 -5.38 8.07 -2.52
N GLU A 113 -6.56 7.94 -1.92
CA GLU A 113 -7.63 7.02 -2.38
C GLU A 113 -8.02 7.26 -3.85
N VAL A 114 -8.06 8.53 -4.26
CA VAL A 114 -8.37 8.91 -5.65
C VAL A 114 -7.32 8.37 -6.63
N HIS A 115 -6.03 8.40 -6.25
CA HIS A 115 -4.96 7.84 -7.07
C HIS A 115 -4.99 6.32 -7.08
N ALA A 116 -5.25 5.69 -5.93
CA ALA A 116 -5.38 4.25 -5.84
C ALA A 116 -6.49 3.71 -6.76
N LYS A 117 -7.66 4.37 -6.76
CA LYS A 117 -8.78 4.01 -7.65
C LYS A 117 -8.38 4.09 -9.13
N LYS A 118 -7.78 5.21 -9.56
CA LYS A 118 -7.33 5.40 -10.96
C LYS A 118 -6.32 4.34 -11.40
N ILE A 119 -5.38 3.96 -10.54
CA ILE A 119 -4.37 2.93 -10.83
C ILE A 119 -5.04 1.57 -10.98
N LEU A 120 -5.91 1.19 -10.06
CA LEU A 120 -6.60 -0.09 -10.11
C LEU A 120 -7.52 -0.21 -11.32
N GLU A 121 -8.23 0.86 -11.69
CA GLU A 121 -9.04 0.98 -12.91
C GLU A 121 -8.17 0.85 -14.17
N HIS A 122 -7.01 1.54 -14.22
CA HIS A 122 -6.07 1.47 -15.35
C HIS A 122 -5.63 0.02 -15.62
N PHE A 123 -5.36 -0.74 -14.58
CA PHE A 123 -4.99 -2.16 -14.68
C PHE A 123 -6.20 -3.11 -14.77
N ASN A 124 -7.43 -2.58 -14.72
CA ASN A 124 -8.67 -3.38 -14.76
C ASN A 124 -8.72 -4.45 -13.65
N VAL A 125 -8.23 -4.11 -12.45
CA VAL A 125 -8.23 -4.97 -11.25
C VAL A 125 -9.11 -4.44 -10.12
N ASP A 126 -9.63 -3.21 -10.22
CA ASP A 126 -10.60 -2.58 -9.31
C ASP A 126 -11.78 -3.48 -8.99
N LYS A 127 -12.29 -4.20 -9.98
CA LYS A 127 -13.42 -5.15 -9.89
C LYS A 127 -13.22 -6.29 -8.87
N TYR A 128 -12.01 -6.55 -8.44
CA TYR A 128 -11.74 -7.58 -7.42
C TYR A 128 -11.97 -7.07 -6.00
N PHE A 129 -11.97 -5.77 -5.79
CA PHE A 129 -12.03 -5.16 -4.47
C PHE A 129 -13.43 -4.64 -4.14
N THR A 130 -13.91 -5.02 -2.96
CA THR A 130 -15.19 -4.53 -2.43
C THR A 130 -15.04 -3.10 -1.89
N ILE A 131 -13.87 -2.79 -1.32
CA ILE A 131 -13.54 -1.49 -0.72
C ILE A 131 -12.14 -1.10 -1.20
N ILE A 132 -11.97 0.16 -1.57
CA ILE A 132 -10.68 0.79 -1.83
C ILE A 132 -10.54 1.92 -0.82
N ALA A 133 -9.72 1.69 0.21
CA ALA A 133 -9.42 2.66 1.27
C ALA A 133 -8.01 3.19 1.07
N GLY A 134 -7.87 4.50 1.00
CA GLY A 134 -6.61 5.19 0.84
C GLY A 134 -6.46 6.37 1.79
N ALA A 135 -5.31 7.05 1.74
CA ALA A 135 -5.14 8.32 2.42
C ALA A 135 -6.07 9.39 1.85
N ASP A 136 -6.35 10.45 2.62
CA ASP A 136 -7.00 11.66 2.14
C ASP A 136 -5.97 12.73 1.73
N PHE A 137 -6.43 13.74 1.00
CA PHE A 137 -5.57 14.87 0.60
C PHE A 137 -5.38 15.90 1.71
N GLU A 138 -6.27 15.91 2.70
CA GLU A 138 -6.23 16.78 3.88
C GLU A 138 -5.22 16.28 4.92
N GLU A 139 -4.55 15.15 4.65
CA GLU A 139 -3.55 14.51 5.52
C GLU A 139 -4.08 14.17 6.94
N THR A 140 -5.39 13.94 7.07
CA THR A 140 -6.00 13.50 8.34
C THR A 140 -5.92 11.97 8.50
N ARG A 141 -5.74 11.24 7.40
CA ARG A 141 -5.63 9.79 7.32
C ARG A 141 -4.49 9.39 6.38
N VAL A 142 -3.23 9.43 6.83
CA VAL A 142 -2.05 9.07 6.03
C VAL A 142 -1.29 7.88 6.60
N LYS A 143 -1.32 7.69 7.92
CA LYS A 143 -0.66 6.55 8.57
C LYS A 143 -1.38 5.26 8.24
N LYS A 144 -0.63 4.20 8.02
CA LYS A 144 -1.21 2.90 7.65
C LYS A 144 -2.25 2.41 8.66
N GLY A 145 -2.03 2.61 9.96
CA GLY A 145 -2.99 2.25 11.00
C GLY A 145 -4.34 2.96 10.84
N ASP A 146 -4.34 4.27 10.53
CA ASP A 146 -5.57 5.05 10.32
C ASP A 146 -6.31 4.61 9.06
N VAL A 147 -5.56 4.28 7.98
CA VAL A 147 -6.15 3.75 6.73
C VAL A 147 -6.77 2.37 6.96
N ILE A 148 -6.08 1.49 7.68
CA ILE A 148 -6.63 0.16 8.01
C ILE A 148 -7.88 0.30 8.87
N LYS A 149 -7.88 1.19 9.86
CA LYS A 149 -9.08 1.48 10.67
C LYS A 149 -10.24 1.92 9.80
N TYR A 150 -10.01 2.86 8.89
CA TYR A 150 -11.01 3.33 7.94
C TYR A 150 -11.53 2.20 7.04
N ALA A 151 -10.65 1.33 6.54
CA ALA A 151 -11.04 0.17 5.76
C ALA A 151 -11.94 -0.80 6.56
N LEU A 152 -11.60 -1.05 7.84
CA LEU A 152 -12.38 -1.90 8.74
C LEU A 152 -13.74 -1.27 9.08
N ASP A 153 -13.80 0.05 9.27
CA ASP A 153 -15.05 0.76 9.53
C ASP A 153 -15.98 0.69 8.32
N ASN A 154 -15.45 0.89 7.10
CA ASN A 154 -16.19 0.69 5.86
C ASN A 154 -16.66 -0.76 5.71
N LEU A 155 -15.82 -1.74 6.05
CA LEU A 155 -16.18 -3.14 6.00
C LEU A 155 -17.33 -3.47 6.97
N ARG A 156 -17.33 -2.91 8.20
CA ARG A 156 -18.44 -3.06 9.16
C ARG A 156 -19.74 -2.56 8.58
N ASN A 157 -19.72 -1.45 7.83
CA ASN A 157 -20.91 -0.87 7.20
C ASN A 157 -21.47 -1.73 6.05
N THR A 158 -20.72 -2.71 5.53
CA THR A 158 -21.21 -3.66 4.51
C THR A 158 -21.84 -4.92 5.11
N LEU A 159 -21.69 -5.15 6.41
CA LEU A 159 -22.25 -6.30 7.10
C LEU A 159 -23.75 -6.06 7.41
N ASN A 160 -24.52 -7.15 7.51
CA ASN A 160 -25.90 -7.07 7.94
C ASN A 160 -26.02 -6.70 9.43
N ASP A 161 -27.15 -6.13 9.86
CA ASP A 161 -27.39 -5.65 11.25
C ASP A 161 -27.07 -6.66 12.36
N ASN A 162 -27.11 -7.95 12.07
CA ASN A 162 -26.83 -9.04 13.02
C ASN A 162 -25.43 -9.64 12.89
N GLU A 163 -24.60 -9.15 11.96
CA GLU A 163 -23.23 -9.64 11.74
C GLU A 163 -22.20 -8.72 12.42
N VAL A 164 -21.30 -9.33 13.18
CA VAL A 164 -20.17 -8.63 13.81
C VAL A 164 -18.89 -9.01 13.08
N LEU A 165 -18.09 -8.01 12.69
CA LEU A 165 -16.79 -8.25 12.08
C LEU A 165 -15.87 -8.96 13.07
N ASN A 166 -15.53 -10.21 12.76
CA ASN A 166 -14.55 -10.96 13.52
C ASN A 166 -13.13 -10.64 13.01
N LEU A 167 -12.37 -9.83 13.76
CA LEU A 167 -11.02 -9.42 13.40
C LEU A 167 -10.04 -10.59 13.22
N SER A 168 -10.31 -11.76 13.84
CA SER A 168 -9.48 -12.95 13.63
C SER A 168 -9.60 -13.53 12.20
N GLN A 169 -10.60 -13.10 11.44
CA GLN A 169 -10.82 -13.46 10.04
C GLN A 169 -10.28 -12.40 9.05
N VAL A 170 -9.64 -11.35 9.56
CA VAL A 170 -9.04 -10.28 8.76
C VAL A 170 -7.53 -10.44 8.74
N ILE A 171 -6.92 -10.20 7.60
CA ILE A 171 -5.47 -10.18 7.46
C ILE A 171 -5.04 -9.04 6.53
N MET A 172 -3.92 -8.38 6.86
CA MET A 172 -3.26 -7.38 6.01
C MET A 172 -2.13 -8.04 5.22
N ILE A 173 -1.98 -7.67 3.97
CA ILE A 173 -0.87 -8.05 3.08
C ILE A 173 -0.15 -6.77 2.68
N GLY A 174 1.15 -6.70 2.94
CA GLY A 174 1.96 -5.52 2.60
C GLY A 174 3.43 -5.84 2.58
N ASP A 175 4.22 -4.95 1.98
CA ASP A 175 5.66 -5.13 1.78
C ASP A 175 6.53 -4.35 2.76
N ARG A 176 5.94 -3.43 3.58
CA ARG A 176 6.68 -2.58 4.50
C ARG A 176 6.29 -2.83 5.96
N GLU A 177 7.19 -2.44 6.87
CA GLU A 177 6.92 -2.48 8.31
C GLU A 177 5.64 -1.73 8.70
N HIS A 178 5.31 -0.66 7.99
CA HIS A 178 4.11 0.15 8.25
C HIS A 178 2.82 -0.67 8.11
N ASP A 179 2.77 -1.62 7.19
CA ASP A 179 1.63 -2.53 7.00
C ASP A 179 1.45 -3.45 8.21
N ILE A 180 2.57 -3.99 8.69
CA ILE A 180 2.58 -4.93 9.81
C ILE A 180 2.24 -4.21 11.11
N ILE A 181 2.84 -3.03 11.33
CA ILE A 181 2.61 -2.20 12.51
C ILE A 181 1.16 -1.69 12.52
N GLY A 182 0.69 -1.13 11.40
CA GLY A 182 -0.68 -0.62 11.28
C GLY A 182 -1.74 -1.73 11.43
N ALA A 183 -1.47 -2.94 10.95
CA ALA A 183 -2.33 -4.10 11.19
C ALA A 183 -2.41 -4.43 12.70
N LYS A 184 -1.27 -4.45 13.39
CA LYS A 184 -1.19 -4.71 14.82
C LYS A 184 -1.93 -3.65 15.66
N GLU A 185 -1.83 -2.37 15.28
CA GLU A 185 -2.56 -1.27 15.91
C GLU A 185 -4.09 -1.44 15.83
N ASN A 186 -4.55 -2.23 14.86
CA ASN A 186 -5.97 -2.56 14.63
C ASN A 186 -6.35 -3.99 15.03
N ASP A 187 -5.53 -4.67 15.83
CA ASP A 187 -5.76 -6.03 16.33
C ASP A 187 -5.93 -7.08 15.22
N ILE A 188 -5.38 -6.86 14.05
CA ILE A 188 -5.35 -7.82 12.94
C ILE A 188 -3.93 -8.32 12.66
N LYS A 189 -3.83 -9.49 12.04
CA LYS A 189 -2.55 -10.07 11.63
C LYS A 189 -2.12 -9.53 10.27
N ALA A 190 -0.81 -9.66 9.96
CA ALA A 190 -0.30 -9.29 8.65
C ALA A 190 0.71 -10.32 8.12
N ILE A 191 0.71 -10.50 6.80
CA ILE A 191 1.73 -11.22 6.03
C ILE A 191 2.58 -10.17 5.31
N GLY A 192 3.91 -10.30 5.46
CA GLY A 192 4.87 -9.49 4.71
C GLY A 192 5.21 -10.14 3.36
N VAL A 193 5.37 -9.34 2.31
CA VAL A 193 5.80 -9.80 0.99
C VAL A 193 7.18 -9.24 0.66
N LEU A 194 8.08 -10.07 0.11
CA LEU A 194 9.47 -9.71 -0.20
C LEU A 194 9.69 -9.30 -1.66
N TYR A 195 8.69 -9.42 -2.49
CA TYR A 195 8.77 -8.98 -3.88
C TYR A 195 8.53 -7.48 -4.06
N GLY A 196 8.20 -6.76 -2.98
CA GLY A 196 8.08 -5.31 -2.91
C GLY A 196 9.39 -4.59 -2.55
N TYR A 197 9.29 -3.51 -1.77
CA TYR A 197 10.40 -2.61 -1.44
C TYR A 197 10.98 -2.84 -0.04
N GLY A 198 10.29 -3.56 0.83
CA GLY A 198 10.77 -3.95 2.15
C GLY A 198 11.72 -5.15 2.11
N ASP A 199 12.39 -5.40 3.20
CA ASP A 199 13.31 -6.53 3.34
C ASP A 199 12.90 -7.45 4.50
N VAL A 200 13.56 -8.61 4.55
CA VAL A 200 13.27 -9.64 5.56
C VAL A 200 13.53 -9.16 6.99
N VAL A 201 14.49 -8.26 7.18
CA VAL A 201 14.85 -7.73 8.51
C VAL A 201 13.75 -6.79 8.99
N GLU A 202 13.34 -5.84 8.13
CA GLU A 202 12.23 -4.91 8.37
C GLU A 202 10.95 -5.66 8.77
N LEU A 203 10.52 -6.61 7.94
CA LEU A 203 9.29 -7.37 8.15
C LEU A 203 9.34 -8.29 9.39
N THR A 204 10.51 -8.86 9.68
CA THR A 204 10.71 -9.71 10.87
C THR A 204 10.69 -8.86 12.14
N GLN A 205 11.34 -7.70 12.15
CA GLN A 205 11.34 -6.78 13.29
C GLN A 205 9.94 -6.23 13.57
N ALA A 206 9.16 -5.95 12.53
CA ALA A 206 7.77 -5.55 12.64
C ALA A 206 6.85 -6.70 13.14
N ARG A 207 7.35 -7.96 13.16
CA ARG A 207 6.65 -9.18 13.60
C ARG A 207 5.52 -9.58 12.66
N ALA A 208 5.79 -9.62 11.35
CA ALA A 208 4.89 -10.24 10.39
C ALA A 208 4.55 -11.68 10.82
N LEU A 209 3.29 -12.09 10.69
CA LEU A 209 2.83 -13.44 10.98
C LEU A 209 3.55 -14.48 10.12
N LYS A 210 3.77 -14.14 8.86
CA LYS A 210 4.52 -14.89 7.87
C LYS A 210 5.13 -13.92 6.86
N ILE A 211 6.22 -14.34 6.23
CA ILE A 211 6.87 -13.61 5.14
C ILE A 211 6.88 -14.54 3.93
N VAL A 212 6.53 -14.01 2.76
CA VAL A 212 6.46 -14.74 1.48
C VAL A 212 7.28 -14.04 0.41
N SER A 213 7.82 -14.79 -0.52
CA SER A 213 8.74 -14.28 -1.54
C SER A 213 8.08 -14.03 -2.90
N SER A 214 6.86 -14.50 -3.10
CA SER A 214 6.16 -14.36 -4.39
C SER A 214 4.64 -14.31 -4.20
N PRO A 215 3.90 -13.77 -5.20
CA PRO A 215 2.44 -13.85 -5.22
C PRO A 215 1.92 -15.29 -5.21
N GLU A 216 2.63 -16.25 -5.81
CA GLU A 216 2.23 -17.64 -5.80
C GLU A 216 2.29 -18.24 -4.38
N GLU A 217 3.38 -18.00 -3.65
CA GLU A 217 3.50 -18.42 -2.26
C GLU A 217 2.41 -17.79 -1.38
N LEU A 218 2.07 -16.51 -1.62
CA LEU A 218 0.97 -15.82 -0.96
C LEU A 218 -0.37 -16.53 -1.22
N ARG A 219 -0.62 -16.94 -2.47
CA ARG A 219 -1.82 -17.69 -2.86
C ARG A 219 -1.92 -19.03 -2.12
N GLU A 220 -0.83 -19.80 -2.07
CA GLU A 220 -0.80 -21.10 -1.39
C GLU A 220 -1.13 -21.00 0.12
N ILE A 221 -0.72 -19.89 0.74
CA ILE A 221 -0.99 -19.67 2.17
C ILE A 221 -2.43 -19.26 2.42
N LEU A 222 -3.02 -18.45 1.54
CA LEU A 222 -4.35 -17.89 1.71
C LEU A 222 -5.47 -18.82 1.21
N LEU A 223 -5.14 -19.75 0.33
CA LEU A 223 -6.06 -20.77 -0.18
C LEU A 223 -5.77 -22.14 0.44
N PRO A 224 -6.79 -22.99 0.60
CA PRO A 224 -6.63 -24.37 1.10
C PRO A 224 -5.92 -25.27 0.09
#